data_15d7ec6f216d5c4998a2329b99405122
#
_entry.id   15d7ec6f216d5c4998a2329b99405122
#
_cell.length_a   1.000
_cell.length_b   1.000
_cell.length_c   1.000
_cell.angle_alpha   90.00
_cell.angle_beta   90.00
_cell.angle_gamma   90.00
#
_symmetry.space_group_name_H-M   'P 1'
#
loop_
_entity.id
_entity.type
_entity.pdbx_description
1 polymer ?
#
loop_
_entity_poly.entity_id
_entity_poly.type
_entity_poly.pdbx_seq_one_letter_code
_entity_poly.pdbx_strand_id
1 'polypeptide(L)'
;MSDLKLTFLGTGAGSPSLARNVSSLGLQWTQRGALWLFDAGEGTQQQVLRSSLMHTPVRLSQLEHIYVTHLHGDHVFGLPGLLASRSSAQDIQTPVTIFGPPGLEEWLRVTLHLTGTGLRYPLTVQTVQEGLIFEDDDRQVYCRRLAHRVVSYGYAVWEKPRPGAFDAQKALALGVPPGPLYGRLKAGETLALPDGRLVDGRTLVGPTRPGRKVVVCGDTAATLATLELAQGADVLVHEATFLSEQADRAVISGHSTATVAATAAHDAGVGTLILTHISARYGSDSASRMGDLLAEAQAIFPNTLLAKDFWSYEVAARG
;
A
#
# COMPACT_ATOMS: atom_id res chain seq x y z
N MET A 1 -17.96 2.84 6.28
CA MET A 1 -16.54 2.59 6.59
C MET A 1 -15.83 2.29 5.27
N SER A 2 -14.63 2.81 5.09
CA SER A 2 -13.81 2.50 3.92
C SER A 2 -13.43 1.02 3.93
N ASP A 3 -13.38 0.38 2.74
CA ASP A 3 -12.92 -0.99 2.57
C ASP A 3 -11.42 -1.09 2.29
N LEU A 4 -10.74 0.04 2.08
CA LEU A 4 -9.29 0.13 1.83
C LEU A 4 -8.59 0.75 3.04
N LYS A 5 -7.64 0.01 3.60
CA LYS A 5 -6.94 0.38 4.83
C LYS A 5 -5.44 0.14 4.72
N LEU A 6 -4.65 1.11 5.14
CA LEU A 6 -3.22 0.99 5.41
C LEU A 6 -3.03 0.59 6.87
N THR A 7 -2.14 -0.36 7.15
CA THR A 7 -1.75 -0.76 8.52
C THR A 7 -0.22 -0.81 8.59
N PHE A 8 0.37 0.03 9.42
CA PHE A 8 1.82 0.14 9.57
C PHE A 8 2.31 -0.91 10.59
N LEU A 9 3.09 -1.87 10.13
CA LEU A 9 3.69 -2.92 10.96
C LEU A 9 5.07 -2.53 11.46
N GLY A 10 5.76 -1.65 10.73
CA GLY A 10 7.04 -1.10 11.12
C GLY A 10 7.27 0.24 10.43
N THR A 11 7.77 1.21 11.19
CA THR A 11 7.88 2.63 10.79
C THR A 11 9.25 3.24 11.08
N GLY A 12 10.22 2.44 11.52
CA GLY A 12 11.60 2.84 11.83
C GLY A 12 12.55 2.62 10.65
N ALA A 13 13.63 3.39 10.62
CA ALA A 13 14.68 3.39 9.61
C ALA A 13 15.91 2.63 10.08
N GLY A 14 16.49 1.79 9.22
CA GLY A 14 17.79 1.13 9.37
C GLY A 14 17.83 -0.01 10.40
N SER A 15 17.35 0.22 11.61
CA SER A 15 17.33 -0.76 12.68
C SER A 15 16.12 -0.58 13.60
N PRO A 16 15.62 -1.67 14.22
CA PRO A 16 14.49 -1.55 15.13
C PRO A 16 14.88 -0.76 16.40
N SER A 17 13.86 -0.15 16.99
CA SER A 17 13.94 0.49 18.31
C SER A 17 12.86 -0.07 19.23
N LEU A 18 12.84 0.34 20.51
CA LEU A 18 11.77 -0.06 21.43
C LEU A 18 10.38 0.43 20.96
N ALA A 19 10.32 1.54 20.23
CA ALA A 19 9.07 2.17 19.80
C ALA A 19 8.66 1.82 18.37
N ARG A 20 9.61 1.44 17.51
CA ARG A 20 9.39 1.23 16.08
C ARG A 20 10.17 0.04 15.57
N ASN A 21 9.47 -0.87 14.90
CA ASN A 21 10.09 -1.90 14.07
C ASN A 21 10.52 -1.30 12.72
N VAL A 22 11.37 -2.01 11.99
CA VAL A 22 11.79 -1.63 10.64
C VAL A 22 10.68 -1.83 9.61
N SER A 23 10.88 -1.35 8.40
CA SER A 23 9.86 -1.10 7.38
C SER A 23 8.98 -2.30 7.05
N SER A 24 7.68 -2.14 7.27
CA SER A 24 6.64 -3.01 6.72
C SER A 24 5.28 -2.33 6.80
N LEU A 25 4.52 -2.38 5.69
CA LEU A 25 3.22 -1.76 5.56
C LEU A 25 2.23 -2.73 4.89
N GLY A 26 1.06 -2.94 5.50
CA GLY A 26 -0.05 -3.68 4.91
C GLY A 26 -1.07 -2.76 4.25
N LEU A 27 -1.45 -3.07 3.01
CA LEU A 27 -2.60 -2.50 2.33
C LEU A 27 -3.69 -3.59 2.25
N GLN A 28 -4.85 -3.32 2.83
CA GLN A 28 -5.93 -4.29 3.01
C GLN A 28 -7.22 -3.84 2.35
N TRP A 29 -7.80 -4.72 1.52
CA TRP A 29 -9.19 -4.62 1.06
C TRP A 29 -10.06 -5.47 1.99
N THR A 30 -10.57 -4.85 3.05
CA THR A 30 -11.19 -5.55 4.18
C THR A 30 -12.44 -6.36 3.80
N GLN A 31 -13.23 -5.88 2.82
CA GLN A 31 -14.41 -6.60 2.34
C GLN A 31 -14.07 -7.80 1.45
N ARG A 32 -12.93 -7.78 0.76
CA ARG A 32 -12.44 -8.87 -0.09
C ARG A 32 -11.56 -9.87 0.65
N GLY A 33 -11.07 -9.50 1.83
CA GLY A 33 -10.10 -10.29 2.56
C GLY A 33 -8.75 -10.38 1.84
N ALA A 34 -8.34 -9.35 1.11
CA ALA A 34 -7.06 -9.29 0.40
C ALA A 34 -6.05 -8.42 1.16
N LEU A 35 -4.80 -8.88 1.22
CA LEU A 35 -3.67 -8.19 1.83
C LEU A 35 -2.52 -8.11 0.84
N TRP A 36 -1.98 -6.91 0.65
CA TRP A 36 -0.70 -6.68 0.00
C TRP A 36 0.27 -6.07 1.00
N LEU A 37 1.51 -6.54 1.02
CA LEU A 37 2.57 -5.97 1.86
C LEU A 37 3.53 -5.13 1.02
N PHE A 38 3.97 -4.03 1.59
CA PHE A 38 5.11 -3.24 1.11
C PHE A 38 6.23 -3.39 2.12
N ASP A 39 7.32 -4.00 1.66
CA ASP A 39 8.47 -4.42 2.44
C ASP A 39 8.14 -5.42 3.57
N ALA A 40 9.16 -6.15 3.97
CA ALA A 40 9.12 -7.10 5.08
C ALA A 40 10.49 -7.10 5.78
N GLY A 41 10.79 -6.03 6.50
CA GLY A 41 11.98 -5.92 7.30
C GLY A 41 12.01 -6.90 8.47
N GLU A 42 13.12 -6.98 9.15
CA GLU A 42 13.31 -7.85 10.32
C GLU A 42 12.14 -7.68 11.30
N GLY A 43 11.65 -8.78 11.87
CA GLY A 43 10.56 -8.75 12.83
C GLY A 43 9.16 -8.56 12.26
N THR A 44 8.96 -8.41 10.95
CA THR A 44 7.62 -8.27 10.35
C THR A 44 6.69 -9.41 10.73
N GLN A 45 7.20 -10.65 10.79
CA GLN A 45 6.44 -11.82 11.24
C GLN A 45 5.86 -11.63 12.65
N GLN A 46 6.68 -11.17 13.61
CA GLN A 46 6.24 -10.89 14.97
C GLN A 46 5.24 -9.73 15.02
N GLN A 47 5.44 -8.71 14.19
CA GLN A 47 4.52 -7.58 14.09
C GLN A 47 3.14 -8.01 13.55
N VAL A 48 3.11 -8.91 12.57
CA VAL A 48 1.85 -9.51 12.10
C VAL A 48 1.13 -10.27 13.24
N LEU A 49 1.85 -11.10 14.00
CA LEU A 49 1.29 -11.80 15.15
C LEU A 49 0.76 -10.83 16.22
N ARG A 50 1.54 -9.80 16.54
CA ARG A 50 1.15 -8.77 17.52
C ARG A 50 -0.03 -7.94 17.05
N SER A 51 -0.20 -7.71 15.74
CA SER A 51 -1.33 -6.98 15.20
C SER A 51 -2.68 -7.68 15.48
N SER A 52 -2.70 -9.00 15.70
CA SER A 52 -3.90 -9.76 16.06
C SER A 52 -4.41 -9.43 17.47
N LEU A 53 -3.56 -8.89 18.33
CA LEU A 53 -3.90 -8.42 19.68
C LEU A 53 -4.43 -6.97 19.67
N MET A 54 -4.35 -6.30 18.53
CA MET A 54 -4.81 -4.93 18.32
C MET A 54 -6.15 -4.93 17.56
N HIS A 55 -6.77 -3.78 17.45
CA HIS A 55 -8.03 -3.63 16.70
C HIS A 55 -7.88 -3.72 15.17
N THR A 56 -6.66 -3.91 14.67
CA THR A 56 -6.33 -3.90 13.24
C THR A 56 -5.52 -5.13 12.83
N PRO A 57 -6.12 -6.34 12.85
CA PRO A 57 -5.39 -7.56 12.55
C PRO A 57 -4.95 -7.61 11.07
N VAL A 58 -3.67 -7.92 10.86
CA VAL A 58 -3.12 -8.30 9.56
C VAL A 58 -3.02 -9.82 9.52
N ARG A 59 -3.58 -10.45 8.49
CA ARG A 59 -3.67 -11.91 8.40
C ARG A 59 -2.89 -12.44 7.20
N LEU A 60 -1.88 -13.26 7.44
CA LEU A 60 -1.07 -13.86 6.37
C LEU A 60 -1.88 -14.80 5.46
N SER A 61 -3.02 -15.32 5.92
CA SER A 61 -3.93 -16.09 5.08
C SER A 61 -4.52 -15.29 3.92
N GLN A 62 -4.56 -13.96 4.04
CA GLN A 62 -5.08 -13.03 3.05
C GLN A 62 -3.98 -12.44 2.14
N LEU A 63 -2.71 -12.82 2.37
CA LEU A 63 -1.57 -12.30 1.63
C LEU A 63 -1.57 -12.80 0.18
N GLU A 64 -1.67 -11.87 -0.76
CA GLU A 64 -1.62 -12.12 -2.21
C GLU A 64 -0.30 -11.65 -2.82
N HIS A 65 0.13 -10.42 -2.46
CA HIS A 65 1.30 -9.78 -3.04
C HIS A 65 2.21 -9.17 -1.99
N ILE A 66 3.52 -9.16 -2.30
CA ILE A 66 4.55 -8.42 -1.57
C ILE A 66 5.29 -7.54 -2.57
N TYR A 67 5.36 -6.25 -2.31
CA TYR A 67 6.10 -5.27 -3.08
C TYR A 67 7.33 -4.86 -2.31
N VAL A 68 8.52 -5.29 -2.76
CA VAL A 68 9.80 -4.95 -2.14
C VAL A 68 10.35 -3.71 -2.82
N THR A 69 10.58 -2.66 -2.03
CA THR A 69 11.07 -1.39 -2.57
C THR A 69 12.54 -1.46 -2.96
N HIS A 70 13.38 -2.02 -2.10
CA HIS A 70 14.81 -2.21 -2.31
C HIS A 70 15.41 -3.29 -1.39
N LEU A 71 16.69 -3.63 -1.57
CA LEU A 71 17.29 -4.78 -0.88
C LEU A 71 18.08 -4.46 0.39
N HIS A 72 17.90 -3.30 1.02
CA HIS A 72 18.45 -3.11 2.37
C HIS A 72 17.77 -4.03 3.38
N GLY A 73 18.52 -4.45 4.40
CA GLY A 73 18.07 -5.48 5.36
C GLY A 73 16.81 -5.10 6.12
N ASP A 74 16.66 -3.82 6.47
CA ASP A 74 15.49 -3.28 7.16
C ASP A 74 14.21 -3.25 6.29
N HIS A 75 14.30 -3.67 5.02
CA HIS A 75 13.17 -3.86 4.10
C HIS A 75 12.94 -5.32 3.70
N VAL A 76 13.95 -6.21 3.85
CA VAL A 76 13.83 -7.59 3.32
C VAL A 76 14.16 -8.72 4.30
N PHE A 77 14.89 -8.47 5.40
CA PHE A 77 15.38 -9.55 6.27
C PHE A 77 14.28 -10.33 6.99
N GLY A 78 13.08 -9.79 7.13
CA GLY A 78 11.92 -10.52 7.66
C GLY A 78 11.23 -11.42 6.64
N LEU A 79 11.51 -11.26 5.34
CA LEU A 79 10.80 -11.93 4.27
C LEU A 79 10.87 -13.46 4.35
N PRO A 80 12.05 -14.11 4.52
CA PRO A 80 12.13 -15.57 4.61
C PRO A 80 11.31 -16.14 5.79
N GLY A 81 11.41 -15.53 6.95
CA GLY A 81 10.66 -15.95 8.15
C GLY A 81 9.16 -15.77 8.00
N LEU A 82 8.72 -14.68 7.38
CA LEU A 82 7.31 -14.40 7.08
C LEU A 82 6.72 -15.48 6.16
N LEU A 83 7.43 -15.82 5.07
CA LEU A 83 7.00 -16.84 4.11
C LEU A 83 6.95 -18.24 4.74
N ALA A 84 7.96 -18.59 5.55
CA ALA A 84 7.98 -19.83 6.30
C ALA A 84 6.82 -19.95 7.28
N SER A 85 6.50 -18.87 8.02
CA SER A 85 5.37 -18.82 8.95
C SER A 85 4.02 -19.00 8.25
N ARG A 86 3.86 -18.33 7.10
CA ARG A 86 2.65 -18.53 6.29
C ARG A 86 2.52 -19.98 5.83
N SER A 87 3.64 -20.62 5.47
CA SER A 87 3.67 -22.03 5.06
C SER A 87 3.34 -23.01 6.20
N SER A 88 3.63 -22.62 7.45
CA SER A 88 3.35 -23.44 8.64
C SER A 88 1.89 -23.35 9.09
N ALA A 89 1.16 -22.32 8.68
CA ALA A 89 -0.27 -22.20 8.93
C ALA A 89 -1.03 -23.27 8.12
N GLN A 90 -1.92 -24.03 8.79
CA GLN A 90 -2.67 -25.09 8.15
C GLN A 90 -3.60 -24.52 7.06
N ASP A 91 -3.72 -25.24 5.96
CA ASP A 91 -4.67 -25.02 4.85
C ASP A 91 -4.49 -23.74 4.01
N ILE A 92 -3.36 -23.03 4.10
CA ILE A 92 -3.09 -21.88 3.23
C ILE A 92 -2.29 -22.34 2.01
N GLN A 93 -2.98 -22.52 0.87
CA GLN A 93 -2.35 -22.88 -0.41
C GLN A 93 -2.46 -21.80 -1.48
N THR A 94 -3.06 -20.65 -1.17
CA THR A 94 -3.18 -19.54 -2.12
C THR A 94 -1.79 -19.04 -2.54
N PRO A 95 -1.55 -18.80 -3.83
CA PRO A 95 -0.25 -18.36 -4.31
C PRO A 95 0.11 -16.98 -3.75
N VAL A 96 1.41 -16.70 -3.68
CA VAL A 96 1.95 -15.36 -3.37
C VAL A 96 2.86 -14.93 -4.51
N THR A 97 2.71 -13.70 -4.95
CA THR A 97 3.64 -13.06 -5.89
C THR A 97 4.41 -11.96 -5.18
N ILE A 98 5.74 -11.98 -5.32
CA ILE A 98 6.63 -10.94 -4.82
C ILE A 98 7.14 -10.14 -6.00
N PHE A 99 6.95 -8.83 -5.96
CA PHE A 99 7.48 -7.88 -6.93
C PHE A 99 8.64 -7.13 -6.28
N GLY A 100 9.77 -6.99 -6.97
CA GLY A 100 10.88 -6.26 -6.38
C GLY A 100 12.08 -6.06 -7.32
N PRO A 101 13.15 -5.45 -6.82
CA PRO A 101 14.30 -5.09 -7.62
C PRO A 101 15.09 -6.32 -8.10
N PRO A 102 15.98 -6.14 -9.10
CA PRO A 102 16.93 -7.18 -9.50
C PRO A 102 17.75 -7.72 -8.31
N GLY A 103 17.96 -9.03 -8.28
CA GLY A 103 18.69 -9.74 -7.21
C GLY A 103 17.79 -10.30 -6.10
N LEU A 104 16.55 -9.84 -5.96
CA LEU A 104 15.61 -10.32 -4.94
C LEU A 104 15.33 -11.83 -5.09
N GLU A 105 15.06 -12.28 -6.31
CA GLU A 105 14.74 -13.69 -6.58
C GLU A 105 15.92 -14.60 -6.21
N GLU A 106 17.14 -14.25 -6.65
CA GLU A 106 18.34 -15.02 -6.35
C GLU A 106 18.59 -15.08 -4.84
N TRP A 107 18.57 -13.92 -4.17
CA TRP A 107 18.78 -13.83 -2.73
C TRP A 107 17.77 -14.70 -1.96
N LEU A 108 16.49 -14.61 -2.29
CA LEU A 108 15.43 -15.36 -1.62
C LEU A 108 15.55 -16.86 -1.89
N ARG A 109 15.78 -17.25 -3.14
CA ARG A 109 15.97 -18.64 -3.55
C ARG A 109 17.14 -19.30 -2.82
N VAL A 110 18.29 -18.61 -2.76
CA VAL A 110 19.48 -19.11 -2.05
C VAL A 110 19.20 -19.22 -0.56
N THR A 111 18.56 -18.22 0.04
CA THR A 111 18.23 -18.22 1.47
C THR A 111 17.31 -19.39 1.82
N LEU A 112 16.21 -19.59 1.12
CA LEU A 112 15.27 -20.68 1.36
C LEU A 112 15.93 -22.06 1.12
N HIS A 113 16.78 -22.19 0.11
CA HIS A 113 17.50 -23.42 -0.18
C HIS A 113 18.48 -23.79 0.93
N LEU A 114 19.35 -22.86 1.34
CA LEU A 114 20.38 -23.10 2.36
C LEU A 114 19.79 -23.36 3.75
N THR A 115 18.64 -22.78 4.04
CA THR A 115 17.92 -22.99 5.31
C THR A 115 17.02 -24.23 5.30
N GLY A 116 16.92 -24.94 4.16
CA GLY A 116 16.02 -26.08 4.01
C GLY A 116 14.53 -25.70 4.13
N THR A 117 14.20 -24.43 3.90
CA THR A 117 12.81 -23.93 4.07
C THR A 117 11.97 -24.29 2.84
N GLY A 118 11.08 -25.27 2.98
CA GLY A 118 10.07 -25.63 1.97
C GLY A 118 8.78 -24.83 2.17
N LEU A 119 8.22 -24.30 1.08
CA LEU A 119 6.93 -23.62 1.09
C LEU A 119 5.83 -24.56 0.57
N ARG A 120 4.66 -24.55 1.22
CA ARG A 120 3.50 -25.41 0.87
C ARG A 120 2.54 -24.74 -0.10
N TYR A 121 2.88 -23.57 -0.62
CA TYR A 121 2.09 -22.81 -1.57
C TYR A 121 2.97 -22.30 -2.72
N PRO A 122 2.39 -22.02 -3.89
CA PRO A 122 3.15 -21.44 -5.01
C PRO A 122 3.69 -20.06 -4.65
N LEU A 123 4.99 -19.85 -4.88
CA LEU A 123 5.66 -18.56 -4.76
C LEU A 123 6.23 -18.17 -6.11
N THR A 124 5.91 -16.96 -6.56
CA THR A 124 6.49 -16.35 -7.75
C THR A 124 7.22 -15.09 -7.32
N VAL A 125 8.44 -14.88 -7.83
CA VAL A 125 9.19 -13.63 -7.65
C VAL A 125 9.34 -12.98 -9.02
N GLN A 126 8.92 -11.72 -9.14
CA GLN A 126 9.00 -10.95 -10.38
C GLN A 126 9.91 -9.74 -10.20
N THR A 127 10.95 -9.67 -11.02
CA THR A 127 11.78 -8.47 -11.10
C THR A 127 11.00 -7.37 -11.80
N VAL A 128 10.87 -6.23 -11.15
CA VAL A 128 10.10 -5.08 -11.67
C VAL A 128 10.94 -4.24 -12.64
N GLN A 129 10.24 -3.64 -13.58
CA GLN A 129 10.70 -2.55 -14.44
C GLN A 129 9.73 -1.38 -14.30
N GLU A 130 10.20 -0.16 -14.59
CA GLU A 130 9.33 1.00 -14.52
C GLU A 130 8.10 0.87 -15.42
N GLY A 131 6.96 1.35 -14.95
CA GLY A 131 5.68 1.30 -15.64
C GLY A 131 4.65 0.42 -14.93
N LEU A 132 3.72 -0.13 -15.70
CA LEU A 132 2.69 -1.06 -15.21
C LEU A 132 3.33 -2.43 -14.92
N ILE A 133 3.22 -2.89 -13.68
CA ILE A 133 3.82 -4.17 -13.23
C ILE A 133 2.78 -5.22 -12.82
N PHE A 134 1.57 -4.79 -12.53
CA PHE A 134 0.45 -5.65 -12.18
C PHE A 134 -0.87 -5.03 -12.63
N GLU A 135 -1.78 -5.87 -13.09
CA GLU A 135 -3.15 -5.49 -13.44
C GLU A 135 -4.10 -6.67 -13.22
N ASP A 136 -5.24 -6.41 -12.58
CA ASP A 136 -6.40 -7.29 -12.50
C ASP A 136 -7.68 -6.55 -12.94
N ASP A 137 -8.84 -7.15 -12.74
CA ASP A 137 -10.12 -6.54 -13.15
C ASP A 137 -10.40 -5.21 -12.43
N ASP A 138 -9.87 -5.03 -11.21
CA ASP A 138 -10.20 -3.91 -10.33
C ASP A 138 -9.03 -2.99 -10.02
N ARG A 139 -7.77 -3.44 -10.23
CA ARG A 139 -6.59 -2.75 -9.71
C ARG A 139 -5.44 -2.76 -10.72
N GLN A 140 -4.61 -1.74 -10.64
CA GLN A 140 -3.35 -1.60 -11.37
C GLN A 140 -2.25 -1.20 -10.41
N VAL A 141 -1.02 -1.65 -10.66
CA VAL A 141 0.16 -1.18 -9.92
C VAL A 141 1.21 -0.70 -10.91
N TYR A 142 1.63 0.53 -10.72
CA TYR A 142 2.73 1.15 -11.44
C TYR A 142 3.93 1.28 -10.52
N CYS A 143 5.13 1.15 -11.05
CA CYS A 143 6.35 1.47 -10.31
C CYS A 143 7.23 2.48 -11.04
N ARG A 144 8.03 3.21 -10.26
CA ARG A 144 9.07 4.12 -10.71
C ARG A 144 10.33 3.92 -9.88
N ARG A 145 11.47 4.03 -10.54
CA ARG A 145 12.75 4.03 -9.84
C ARG A 145 12.94 5.35 -9.11
N LEU A 146 13.33 5.25 -7.84
CA LEU A 146 13.58 6.38 -6.95
C LEU A 146 15.07 6.66 -6.82
N ALA A 147 15.41 7.79 -6.18
CA ALA A 147 16.78 8.25 -6.00
C ALA A 147 17.36 7.77 -4.67
N HIS A 148 17.93 6.58 -4.65
CA HIS A 148 18.59 6.01 -3.46
C HIS A 148 19.94 5.41 -3.81
N ARG A 149 20.74 5.04 -2.79
CA ARG A 149 22.09 4.47 -2.93
C ARG A 149 22.11 3.11 -3.60
N VAL A 150 21.05 2.33 -3.43
CA VAL A 150 20.78 1.08 -4.15
C VAL A 150 19.55 1.26 -5.03
N VAL A 151 19.27 0.31 -5.92
CA VAL A 151 18.05 0.33 -6.73
C VAL A 151 16.85 0.31 -5.81
N SER A 152 16.08 1.39 -5.80
CA SER A 152 14.87 1.58 -5.00
C SER A 152 13.69 1.96 -5.89
N TYR A 153 12.50 1.48 -5.53
CA TYR A 153 11.26 1.73 -6.25
C TYR A 153 10.19 2.31 -5.33
N GLY A 154 9.33 3.16 -5.92
CA GLY A 154 8.03 3.50 -5.38
C GLY A 154 6.95 2.77 -6.17
N TYR A 155 5.83 2.50 -5.52
CA TYR A 155 4.68 1.80 -6.09
C TYR A 155 3.41 2.63 -5.96
N ALA A 156 2.68 2.78 -7.06
CA ALA A 156 1.35 3.38 -7.07
C ALA A 156 0.30 2.28 -7.29
N VAL A 157 -0.50 2.03 -6.29
CA VAL A 157 -1.67 1.16 -6.38
C VAL A 157 -2.86 2.00 -6.77
N TRP A 158 -3.49 1.66 -7.88
CA TRP A 158 -4.61 2.38 -8.41
C TRP A 158 -5.82 1.44 -8.58
N GLU A 159 -6.93 1.75 -7.94
CA GLU A 159 -8.19 1.07 -8.20
C GLU A 159 -8.79 1.60 -9.52
N LYS A 160 -9.25 0.67 -10.35
CA LYS A 160 -9.97 1.06 -11.57
C LYS A 160 -11.30 1.74 -11.23
N PRO A 161 -11.77 2.67 -12.05
CA PRO A 161 -13.09 3.28 -11.87
C PRO A 161 -14.18 2.21 -11.83
N ARG A 162 -15.17 2.40 -10.97
CA ARG A 162 -16.31 1.47 -10.81
C ARG A 162 -17.62 2.14 -11.21
N PRO A 163 -18.59 1.39 -11.75
CA PRO A 163 -19.93 1.91 -11.95
C PRO A 163 -20.51 2.52 -10.67
N GLY A 164 -21.30 3.56 -10.83
CA GLY A 164 -21.99 4.18 -9.72
C GLY A 164 -23.01 3.27 -9.02
N ALA A 165 -23.65 3.78 -7.99
CA ALA A 165 -24.68 3.03 -7.30
C ALA A 165 -25.84 2.70 -8.24
N PHE A 166 -26.34 1.47 -8.18
CA PHE A 166 -27.52 1.04 -8.89
C PHE A 166 -28.77 1.50 -8.14
N ASP A 167 -29.68 2.18 -8.84
CA ASP A 167 -30.96 2.64 -8.29
C ASP A 167 -32.00 1.51 -8.35
N ALA A 168 -31.98 0.67 -7.29
CA ALA A 168 -32.92 -0.45 -7.18
C ALA A 168 -34.37 0.00 -7.02
N GLN A 169 -34.63 1.19 -6.43
CA GLN A 169 -35.99 1.71 -6.28
C GLN A 169 -36.54 2.15 -7.63
N LYS A 170 -35.76 2.85 -8.41
CA LYS A 170 -36.15 3.24 -9.78
C LYS A 170 -36.34 2.01 -10.68
N ALA A 171 -35.50 0.98 -10.57
CA ALA A 171 -35.67 -0.27 -11.29
C ALA A 171 -37.00 -0.95 -10.96
N LEU A 172 -37.34 -1.03 -9.67
CA LEU A 172 -38.60 -1.58 -9.18
C LEU A 172 -39.80 -0.76 -9.70
N ALA A 173 -39.73 0.57 -9.64
CA ALA A 173 -40.78 1.47 -10.17
C ALA A 173 -40.98 1.30 -11.70
N LEU A 174 -39.95 0.93 -12.43
CA LEU A 174 -40.01 0.60 -13.85
C LEU A 174 -40.56 -0.81 -14.13
N GLY A 175 -40.84 -1.61 -13.10
CA GLY A 175 -41.44 -2.93 -13.25
C GLY A 175 -40.39 -4.08 -13.24
N VAL A 176 -39.14 -3.80 -12.90
CA VAL A 176 -38.12 -4.85 -12.77
C VAL A 176 -37.97 -5.23 -11.30
N PRO A 177 -38.45 -6.42 -10.88
CA PRO A 177 -38.32 -6.86 -9.49
C PRO A 177 -36.85 -7.23 -9.16
N PRO A 178 -36.48 -7.20 -7.87
CA PRO A 178 -35.18 -7.66 -7.42
C PRO A 178 -34.89 -9.09 -7.89
N GLY A 179 -33.69 -9.29 -8.45
CA GLY A 179 -33.31 -10.60 -8.97
C GLY A 179 -32.15 -10.55 -9.97
N PRO A 180 -31.90 -11.65 -10.70
CA PRO A 180 -30.78 -11.75 -11.64
C PRO A 180 -30.73 -10.66 -12.72
N LEU A 181 -31.88 -10.10 -13.09
CA LEU A 181 -31.97 -9.01 -14.09
C LEU A 181 -31.26 -7.73 -13.62
N TYR A 182 -31.16 -7.52 -12.30
CA TYR A 182 -30.41 -6.38 -11.77
C TYR A 182 -28.92 -6.44 -12.14
N GLY A 183 -28.33 -7.65 -12.22
CA GLY A 183 -26.95 -7.83 -12.68
C GLY A 183 -26.75 -7.31 -14.11
N ARG A 184 -27.65 -7.65 -15.00
CA ARG A 184 -27.64 -7.22 -16.41
C ARG A 184 -27.85 -5.72 -16.54
N LEU A 185 -28.79 -5.15 -15.79
CA LEU A 185 -29.02 -3.69 -15.75
C LEU A 185 -27.82 -2.92 -15.18
N LYS A 186 -27.16 -3.47 -14.14
CA LYS A 186 -25.91 -2.91 -13.60
C LYS A 186 -24.79 -2.91 -14.64
N ALA A 187 -24.76 -3.89 -15.53
CA ALA A 187 -23.81 -3.95 -16.64
C ALA A 187 -24.17 -2.97 -17.78
N GLY A 188 -25.27 -2.21 -17.64
CA GLY A 188 -25.71 -1.22 -18.65
C GLY A 188 -26.53 -1.82 -19.79
N GLU A 189 -26.98 -3.09 -19.69
CA GLU A 189 -27.82 -3.70 -20.71
C GLU A 189 -29.22 -3.05 -20.74
N THR A 190 -29.82 -3.08 -21.91
CA THR A 190 -31.25 -2.72 -22.07
C THR A 190 -32.10 -3.99 -22.06
N LEU A 191 -33.08 -4.03 -21.15
CA LEU A 191 -34.00 -5.16 -21.00
C LEU A 191 -35.35 -4.83 -21.58
N ALA A 192 -35.92 -5.78 -22.37
CA ALA A 192 -37.31 -5.73 -22.76
C ALA A 192 -38.18 -6.40 -21.70
N LEU A 193 -39.20 -5.70 -21.20
CA LEU A 193 -40.16 -6.27 -20.24
C LEU A 193 -41.26 -7.02 -20.98
N PRO A 194 -42.05 -7.91 -20.31
CA PRO A 194 -43.13 -8.66 -20.93
C PRO A 194 -44.24 -7.80 -21.56
N ASP A 195 -44.37 -6.56 -21.08
CA ASP A 195 -45.33 -5.57 -21.61
C ASP A 195 -44.79 -4.74 -22.80
N GLY A 196 -43.58 -5.08 -23.29
CA GLY A 196 -42.92 -4.42 -24.42
C GLY A 196 -42.14 -3.16 -24.07
N ARG A 197 -42.14 -2.69 -22.83
CA ARG A 197 -41.30 -1.56 -22.40
C ARG A 197 -39.83 -1.94 -22.38
N LEU A 198 -38.97 -0.99 -22.77
CA LEU A 198 -37.53 -1.13 -22.68
C LEU A 198 -36.99 -0.38 -21.44
N VAL A 199 -36.18 -1.07 -20.64
CA VAL A 199 -35.48 -0.48 -19.48
C VAL A 199 -33.99 -0.44 -19.79
N ASP A 200 -33.44 0.77 -19.96
CA ASP A 200 -32.01 0.98 -20.17
C ASP A 200 -31.27 1.01 -18.81
N GLY A 201 -30.44 0.01 -18.60
CA GLY A 201 -29.66 -0.12 -17.36
C GLY A 201 -28.74 1.07 -17.09
N ARG A 202 -28.24 1.75 -18.12
CA ARG A 202 -27.39 2.95 -17.97
C ARG A 202 -28.11 4.09 -17.26
N THR A 203 -29.43 4.17 -17.34
CA THR A 203 -30.24 5.18 -16.65
C THR A 203 -30.48 4.85 -15.17
N LEU A 204 -30.11 3.64 -14.77
CA LEU A 204 -30.26 3.10 -13.41
C LEU A 204 -28.94 3.04 -12.65
N VAL A 205 -27.84 3.34 -13.31
CA VAL A 205 -26.50 3.39 -12.69
C VAL A 205 -26.09 4.85 -12.55
N GLY A 206 -25.71 5.23 -11.36
CA GLY A 206 -25.19 6.58 -11.07
C GLY A 206 -23.87 6.85 -11.79
N PRO A 207 -23.30 8.04 -11.65
CA PRO A 207 -22.03 8.40 -12.27
C PRO A 207 -20.92 7.44 -11.82
N THR A 208 -19.99 7.18 -12.74
CA THR A 208 -18.80 6.36 -12.45
C THR A 208 -18.04 6.94 -11.27
N ARG A 209 -17.72 6.09 -10.31
CA ARG A 209 -16.91 6.46 -9.15
C ARG A 209 -15.44 6.27 -9.49
N PRO A 210 -14.60 7.30 -9.37
CA PRO A 210 -13.18 7.16 -9.59
C PRO A 210 -12.57 6.22 -8.54
N GLY A 211 -11.58 5.45 -8.96
CA GLY A 211 -10.82 4.59 -8.05
C GLY A 211 -9.86 5.40 -7.18
N ARG A 212 -9.48 4.82 -6.04
CA ARG A 212 -8.48 5.41 -5.14
C ARG A 212 -7.08 5.13 -5.64
N LYS A 213 -6.16 6.05 -5.37
CA LYS A 213 -4.74 5.93 -5.67
C LYS A 213 -3.92 6.06 -4.40
N VAL A 214 -3.20 5.00 -4.04
CA VAL A 214 -2.27 4.97 -2.90
C VAL A 214 -0.86 4.82 -3.44
N VAL A 215 0.05 5.67 -3.01
CA VAL A 215 1.46 5.62 -3.39
C VAL A 215 2.29 5.31 -2.16
N VAL A 216 3.18 4.32 -2.29
CA VAL A 216 4.15 3.94 -1.27
C VAL A 216 5.54 4.08 -1.87
N CYS A 217 6.33 5.00 -1.35
CA CYS A 217 7.72 5.18 -1.74
C CYS A 217 8.63 4.32 -0.86
N GLY A 218 9.63 3.69 -1.48
CA GLY A 218 10.82 3.22 -0.78
C GLY A 218 11.71 4.38 -0.39
N ASP A 219 12.89 4.07 0.15
CA ASP A 219 13.88 5.06 0.52
C ASP A 219 14.32 5.88 -0.68
N THR A 220 14.35 7.19 -0.52
CA THR A 220 14.63 8.11 -1.62
C THR A 220 15.08 9.49 -1.15
N ALA A 221 16.03 10.08 -1.85
CA ALA A 221 16.20 11.54 -1.88
C ALA A 221 15.11 12.19 -2.77
N ALA A 222 15.04 13.52 -2.80
CA ALA A 222 14.14 14.25 -3.68
C ALA A 222 14.34 13.85 -5.15
N THR A 223 13.25 13.51 -5.84
CA THR A 223 13.27 13.10 -7.26
C THR A 223 11.96 13.40 -7.96
N LEU A 224 12.03 13.73 -9.25
CA LEU A 224 10.85 13.91 -10.10
C LEU A 224 10.00 12.63 -10.20
N ALA A 225 10.62 11.46 -10.09
CA ALA A 225 9.90 10.19 -10.12
C ALA A 225 8.86 10.07 -8.98
N THR A 226 9.15 10.62 -7.80
CA THR A 226 8.17 10.70 -6.70
C THR A 226 6.97 11.56 -7.10
N LEU A 227 7.20 12.72 -7.70
CA LEU A 227 6.13 13.63 -8.14
C LEU A 227 5.25 12.98 -9.19
N GLU A 228 5.85 12.39 -10.23
CA GLU A 228 5.14 11.69 -11.30
C GLU A 228 4.28 10.54 -10.75
N LEU A 229 4.87 9.74 -9.85
CA LEU A 229 4.17 8.60 -9.26
C LEU A 229 3.02 9.05 -8.37
N ALA A 230 3.22 10.11 -7.57
CA ALA A 230 2.28 10.60 -6.56
C ALA A 230 1.20 11.53 -7.11
N GLN A 231 1.31 11.99 -8.38
CA GLN A 231 0.38 12.97 -8.93
C GLN A 231 -1.08 12.59 -8.70
N GLY A 232 -1.83 13.46 -7.98
CA GLY A 232 -3.24 13.30 -7.67
C GLY A 232 -3.59 12.07 -6.83
N ALA A 233 -2.64 11.49 -6.10
CA ALA A 233 -2.89 10.36 -5.21
C ALA A 233 -3.76 10.78 -4.02
N ASP A 234 -4.60 9.87 -3.53
CA ASP A 234 -5.36 10.09 -2.30
C ASP A 234 -4.45 10.05 -1.08
N VAL A 235 -3.45 9.15 -1.13
CA VAL A 235 -2.46 8.98 -0.06
C VAL A 235 -1.08 8.79 -0.67
N LEU A 236 -0.11 9.54 -0.16
CA LEU A 236 1.31 9.32 -0.35
C LEU A 236 1.93 8.87 0.98
N VAL A 237 2.49 7.67 1.01
CA VAL A 237 3.36 7.18 2.10
C VAL A 237 4.79 7.42 1.68
N HIS A 238 5.52 8.23 2.43
CA HIS A 238 6.87 8.66 2.10
C HIS A 238 7.79 8.63 3.32
N GLU A 239 9.06 8.28 3.10
CA GLU A 239 10.05 8.37 4.16
C GLU A 239 10.26 9.82 4.62
N ALA A 240 10.61 9.97 5.90
CA ALA A 240 11.06 11.21 6.51
C ALA A 240 12.14 10.89 7.55
N THR A 241 13.23 10.32 7.07
CA THR A 241 14.31 9.80 7.93
C THR A 241 14.95 10.90 8.76
N PHE A 242 14.91 12.17 8.27
CA PHE A 242 15.62 13.29 8.88
C PHE A 242 14.75 14.54 9.04
N LEU A 243 15.09 15.35 10.08
CA LEU A 243 14.69 16.76 10.16
C LEU A 243 15.46 17.60 9.14
N SER A 244 14.95 18.79 8.80
CA SER A 244 15.57 19.72 7.86
C SER A 244 16.97 20.18 8.27
N GLU A 245 17.26 20.27 9.58
CA GLU A 245 18.60 20.56 10.11
C GLU A 245 19.67 19.55 9.67
N GLN A 246 19.26 18.38 9.19
CA GLN A 246 20.14 17.30 8.72
C GLN A 246 20.01 17.04 7.20
N ALA A 247 19.62 18.06 6.44
CA ALA A 247 19.44 17.94 4.99
C ALA A 247 20.68 17.42 4.25
N ASP A 248 21.87 17.90 4.61
CA ASP A 248 23.13 17.42 4.01
C ASP A 248 23.33 15.91 4.23
N ARG A 249 23.02 15.43 5.44
CA ARG A 249 23.09 14.02 5.76
C ARG A 249 22.05 13.21 4.99
N ALA A 250 20.84 13.72 4.86
CA ALA A 250 19.78 13.11 4.06
C ALA A 250 20.24 12.88 2.62
N VAL A 251 20.78 13.92 1.97
CA VAL A 251 21.31 13.84 0.61
C VAL A 251 22.43 12.81 0.48
N ILE A 252 23.44 12.84 1.37
CA ILE A 252 24.58 11.92 1.34
C ILE A 252 24.14 10.47 1.52
N SER A 253 23.15 10.21 2.36
CA SER A 253 22.63 8.85 2.60
C SER A 253 21.55 8.41 1.61
N GLY A 254 21.09 9.29 0.72
CA GLY A 254 20.05 9.00 -0.27
C GLY A 254 18.65 8.92 0.35
N HIS A 255 18.40 9.74 1.37
CA HIS A 255 17.12 9.83 2.09
C HIS A 255 16.52 11.23 2.00
N SER A 256 15.31 11.36 2.56
CA SER A 256 14.57 12.60 2.61
C SER A 256 14.46 13.17 4.03
N THR A 257 14.28 14.49 4.07
CA THR A 257 13.77 15.17 5.27
C THR A 257 12.24 15.25 5.22
N ALA A 258 11.64 15.55 6.37
CA ALA A 258 10.20 15.79 6.45
C ALA A 258 9.71 16.90 5.49
N THR A 259 10.53 17.93 5.32
CA THR A 259 10.24 19.05 4.38
C THR A 259 10.29 18.59 2.92
N VAL A 260 11.23 17.71 2.54
CA VAL A 260 11.29 17.14 1.18
C VAL A 260 10.05 16.31 0.88
N ALA A 261 9.64 15.44 1.82
CA ALA A 261 8.43 14.64 1.67
C ALA A 261 7.17 15.52 1.52
N ALA A 262 7.07 16.59 2.34
CA ALA A 262 5.93 17.51 2.31
C ALA A 262 5.89 18.35 1.03
N THR A 263 7.04 18.78 0.52
CA THR A 263 7.13 19.48 -0.77
C THR A 263 6.67 18.57 -1.91
N ALA A 264 7.14 17.32 -1.93
CA ALA A 264 6.71 16.35 -2.94
C ALA A 264 5.19 16.12 -2.89
N ALA A 265 4.61 16.01 -1.69
CA ALA A 265 3.17 15.86 -1.51
C ALA A 265 2.38 17.09 -2.01
N HIS A 266 2.85 18.28 -1.68
CA HIS A 266 2.24 19.54 -2.14
C HIS A 266 2.26 19.65 -3.67
N ASP A 267 3.44 19.45 -4.27
CA ASP A 267 3.64 19.65 -5.71
C ASP A 267 2.93 18.57 -6.55
N ALA A 268 2.80 17.35 -6.02
CA ALA A 268 2.03 16.29 -6.65
C ALA A 268 0.51 16.42 -6.43
N GLY A 269 0.04 17.35 -5.60
CA GLY A 269 -1.38 17.56 -5.31
C GLY A 269 -2.03 16.34 -4.66
N VAL A 270 -1.35 15.68 -3.70
CA VAL A 270 -1.89 14.51 -3.00
C VAL A 270 -2.98 14.92 -1.98
N GLY A 271 -3.86 13.97 -1.64
CA GLY A 271 -4.88 14.21 -0.62
C GLY A 271 -4.31 14.21 0.80
N THR A 272 -3.49 13.22 1.14
CA THR A 272 -2.88 13.04 2.47
C THR A 272 -1.44 12.54 2.34
N LEU A 273 -0.52 13.13 3.10
CA LEU A 273 0.84 12.62 3.27
C LEU A 273 0.94 11.83 4.58
N ILE A 274 1.54 10.65 4.53
CA ILE A 274 1.86 9.86 5.71
C ILE A 274 3.37 9.65 5.76
N LEU A 275 4.01 10.22 6.78
CA LEU A 275 5.43 10.09 7.02
C LEU A 275 5.75 8.77 7.72
N THR A 276 6.78 8.06 7.26
CA THR A 276 7.28 6.80 7.81
C THR A 276 8.80 6.73 7.75
N HIS A 277 9.40 5.59 8.07
CA HIS A 277 10.84 5.37 8.01
C HIS A 277 11.62 6.40 8.83
N ILE A 278 11.28 6.48 10.12
CA ILE A 278 11.80 7.50 11.03
C ILE A 278 13.09 7.01 11.69
N SER A 279 14.14 7.80 11.65
CA SER A 279 15.42 7.47 12.29
C SER A 279 15.28 7.22 13.79
N ALA A 280 15.93 6.16 14.29
CA ALA A 280 15.96 5.82 15.71
C ALA A 280 16.51 6.94 16.61
N ARG A 281 17.25 7.90 16.07
CA ARG A 281 17.75 9.10 16.78
C ARG A 281 16.62 10.00 17.33
N TYR A 282 15.40 9.88 16.78
CA TYR A 282 14.21 10.55 17.26
C TYR A 282 13.36 9.65 18.17
N GLY A 283 13.99 8.65 18.84
CA GLY A 283 13.35 7.66 19.70
C GLY A 283 12.85 8.22 21.02
N SER A 284 12.51 7.32 21.95
CA SER A 284 11.66 7.50 23.15
C SER A 284 11.99 8.68 24.06
N ASP A 285 13.24 9.12 24.12
CA ASP A 285 13.66 10.24 24.97
C ASP A 285 13.46 11.63 24.31
N SER A 286 12.99 11.64 23.08
CA SER A 286 12.82 12.84 22.27
C SER A 286 11.42 12.94 21.62
N ALA A 287 10.37 12.72 22.42
CA ALA A 287 8.99 12.89 21.95
C ALA A 287 8.76 14.27 21.31
N SER A 288 9.50 15.30 21.72
CA SER A 288 9.52 16.61 21.11
C SER A 288 10.03 16.57 19.66
N ARG A 289 11.12 15.83 19.38
CA ARG A 289 11.72 15.78 18.03
C ARG A 289 10.86 15.07 16.97
N MET A 290 10.04 14.09 17.37
CA MET A 290 9.02 13.54 16.46
C MET A 290 7.91 14.55 16.18
N GLY A 291 7.57 15.39 17.16
CA GLY A 291 6.69 16.52 16.96
C GLY A 291 7.25 17.53 15.96
N ASP A 292 8.56 17.79 16.03
CA ASP A 292 9.24 18.70 15.10
C ASP A 292 9.20 18.17 13.66
N LEU A 293 9.42 16.87 13.42
CA LEU A 293 9.27 16.24 12.10
C LEU A 293 7.89 16.49 11.50
N LEU A 294 6.85 16.26 12.30
CA LEU A 294 5.48 16.49 11.87
C LEU A 294 5.20 17.96 11.62
N ALA A 295 5.68 18.84 12.51
CA ALA A 295 5.49 20.28 12.39
C ALA A 295 6.18 20.87 11.15
N GLU A 296 7.42 20.46 10.84
CA GLU A 296 8.13 20.86 9.64
C GLU A 296 7.35 20.49 8.37
N ALA A 297 6.81 19.26 8.32
CA ALA A 297 6.04 18.80 7.17
C ALA A 297 4.70 19.54 7.07
N GLN A 298 3.98 19.72 8.19
CA GLN A 298 2.68 20.40 8.22
C GLN A 298 2.75 21.88 7.88
N ALA A 299 3.88 22.51 8.11
CA ALA A 299 4.12 23.90 7.68
C ALA A 299 4.08 24.06 6.14
N ILE A 300 4.40 22.99 5.38
CA ILE A 300 4.39 22.97 3.92
C ILE A 300 3.10 22.30 3.40
N PHE A 301 2.75 21.17 3.97
CA PHE A 301 1.57 20.38 3.59
C PHE A 301 0.75 20.04 4.83
N PRO A 302 -0.30 20.84 5.17
CA PRO A 302 -1.06 20.70 6.42
C PRO A 302 -1.69 19.33 6.64
N ASN A 303 -2.14 18.64 5.56
CA ASN A 303 -2.72 17.30 5.66
C ASN A 303 -1.63 16.20 5.73
N THR A 304 -0.72 16.35 6.67
CA THR A 304 0.38 15.42 6.95
C THR A 304 0.13 14.69 8.27
N LEU A 305 0.34 13.38 8.24
CA LEU A 305 0.25 12.47 9.38
C LEU A 305 1.60 11.77 9.59
N LEU A 306 1.89 11.40 10.84
CA LEU A 306 3.08 10.63 11.19
C LEU A 306 2.68 9.21 11.59
N ALA A 307 3.15 8.22 10.85
CA ALA A 307 2.88 6.82 11.12
C ALA A 307 3.51 6.34 12.43
N LYS A 308 2.85 5.37 13.05
CA LYS A 308 3.33 4.60 14.22
C LYS A 308 3.08 3.12 13.96
N ASP A 309 3.86 2.27 14.59
CA ASP A 309 3.61 0.83 14.55
C ASP A 309 2.19 0.51 15.04
N PHE A 310 1.52 -0.39 14.34
CA PHE A 310 0.13 -0.81 14.57
C PHE A 310 -0.93 0.27 14.34
N TRP A 311 -0.55 1.46 13.87
CA TRP A 311 -1.53 2.46 13.46
C TRP A 311 -2.10 2.12 12.08
N SER A 312 -3.38 2.44 11.89
CA SER A 312 -4.07 2.24 10.61
C SER A 312 -4.71 3.52 10.12
N TYR A 313 -4.75 3.65 8.81
CA TYR A 313 -5.40 4.75 8.10
C TYR A 313 -6.41 4.18 7.09
N GLU A 314 -7.66 4.62 7.16
CA GLU A 314 -8.70 4.28 6.19
C GLU A 314 -8.65 5.25 5.02
N VAL A 315 -8.43 4.73 3.80
CA VAL A 315 -8.43 5.54 2.58
C VAL A 315 -9.88 5.77 2.16
N ALA A 316 -10.35 7.02 2.26
CA ALA A 316 -11.72 7.36 1.89
C ALA A 316 -12.03 7.01 0.43
N ALA A 317 -13.26 6.58 0.15
CA ALA A 317 -13.72 6.44 -1.23
C ALA A 317 -13.82 7.84 -1.86
N ARG A 318 -13.46 7.93 -3.14
CA ARG A 318 -13.73 9.13 -3.94
C ARG A 318 -15.24 9.23 -4.17
N GLY A 319 -15.81 10.37 -3.91
CA GLY A 319 -17.25 10.64 -4.03
C GLY A 319 -17.76 10.64 -5.48
#